data_a7d965bcb06c92e0edf25cdbeb7fef4f
#
_entry.id   a7d965bcb06c92e0edf25cdbeb7fef4f
#
_cell.length_a   1.000
_cell.length_b   1.000
_cell.length_c   1.000
_cell.angle_alpha   90.00
_cell.angle_beta   90.00
_cell.angle_gamma   90.00
#
_symmetry.space_group_name_H-M   'P 1'
#
loop_
_entity.id
_entity.type
_entity.pdbx_description
1 polymer ?
#
loop_
_entity_poly.entity_id
_entity_poly.type
_entity_poly.pdbx_seq_one_letter_code
_entity_poly.pdbx_strand_id
1 'polypeptide(L)'
;EMFLKELWMPEIQPDGVLPQDDSFMAKPAINLAKYKAAAGKQTILLDYSRAEVNEMQILKQADVVMLNYMLPEQFSAASCLANLQFYEPRTIHDSSLSKAIHGIVAARCGLLTQSYQFWREGTEIDLGADPHSCDDGIHAAATGAIWLGAIQGFAGVSVRDGELHLNPALPEQW
;
A
#
# COMPACT_ATOMS: atom_id res chain seq x y z
N GLU A 1 -31.30 0.36 6.48
CA GLU A 1 -31.52 -0.18 5.12
C GLU A 1 -31.60 0.93 4.04
N MET A 2 -32.14 2.14 4.36
CA MET A 2 -32.27 3.24 3.38
C MET A 2 -30.90 3.80 2.96
N PHE A 3 -29.95 3.96 3.88
CA PHE A 3 -28.59 4.50 3.59
C PHE A 3 -27.73 3.57 2.74
N LEU A 4 -27.89 2.24 2.84
CA LEU A 4 -27.09 1.29 2.06
C LEU A 4 -27.40 1.31 0.56
N LYS A 5 -28.58 1.77 0.16
CA LYS A 5 -28.99 1.86 -1.25
C LYS A 5 -28.42 3.09 -1.98
N GLU A 6 -27.96 4.07 -1.21
CA GLU A 6 -27.40 5.32 -1.73
C GLU A 6 -25.86 5.33 -1.65
N LEU A 7 -25.25 4.33 -0.99
CA LEU A 7 -23.80 4.18 -0.94
C LEU A 7 -23.27 3.71 -2.29
N TRP A 8 -22.35 4.49 -2.86
CA TRP A 8 -21.58 4.01 -3.99
C TRP A 8 -20.71 2.83 -3.55
N MET A 9 -20.86 1.71 -4.23
CA MET A 9 -20.05 0.51 -4.01
C MET A 9 -19.21 0.26 -5.26
N PRO A 10 -17.87 0.23 -5.14
CA PRO A 10 -17.02 -0.03 -6.28
C PRO A 10 -17.19 -1.46 -6.78
N GLU A 11 -17.11 -1.63 -8.10
CA GLU A 11 -17.06 -2.93 -8.76
C GLU A 11 -15.69 -3.15 -9.38
N ILE A 12 -15.19 -4.39 -9.26
CA ILE A 12 -13.93 -4.78 -9.93
C ILE A 12 -14.12 -4.64 -11.43
N GLN A 13 -13.27 -3.86 -12.06
CA GLN A 13 -13.30 -3.61 -13.50
C GLN A 13 -12.81 -4.85 -14.29
N PRO A 14 -13.06 -4.95 -15.61
CA PRO A 14 -12.63 -6.09 -16.43
C PRO A 14 -11.11 -6.34 -16.42
N ASP A 15 -10.30 -5.33 -16.14
CA ASP A 15 -8.84 -5.43 -15.97
C ASP A 15 -8.42 -5.91 -14.58
N GLY A 16 -9.37 -6.17 -13.67
CA GLY A 16 -9.15 -6.65 -12.32
C GLY A 16 -8.94 -5.55 -11.28
N VAL A 17 -8.94 -4.27 -11.69
CA VAL A 17 -8.74 -3.14 -10.79
C VAL A 17 -10.05 -2.74 -10.12
N LEU A 18 -10.02 -2.52 -8.81
CA LEU A 18 -11.10 -1.92 -8.05
C LEU A 18 -10.89 -0.41 -8.01
N PRO A 19 -11.84 0.43 -8.48
CA PRO A 19 -11.73 1.89 -8.34
C PRO A 19 -11.73 2.31 -6.87
N GLN A 20 -10.88 3.29 -6.52
CA GLN A 20 -10.81 3.82 -5.15
C GLN A 20 -12.06 4.62 -4.78
N ASP A 21 -12.55 5.41 -5.73
CA ASP A 21 -13.78 6.21 -5.64
C ASP A 21 -14.41 6.34 -7.04
N ASP A 22 -15.58 6.94 -7.11
CA ASP A 22 -16.38 7.11 -8.34
C ASP A 22 -15.74 8.02 -9.39
N SER A 23 -14.77 8.83 -9.00
CA SER A 23 -14.13 9.84 -9.85
C SER A 23 -12.67 9.49 -10.19
N PHE A 24 -11.99 8.65 -9.39
CA PHE A 24 -10.55 8.45 -9.46
C PHE A 24 -10.04 8.01 -10.84
N MET A 25 -10.77 7.09 -11.49
CA MET A 25 -10.36 6.54 -12.78
C MET A 25 -10.41 7.57 -13.93
N ALA A 26 -11.23 8.62 -13.78
CA ALA A 26 -11.35 9.70 -14.77
C ALA A 26 -10.29 10.81 -14.58
N LYS A 27 -9.61 10.85 -13.43
CA LYS A 27 -8.58 11.85 -13.13
C LYS A 27 -7.32 11.63 -13.95
N PRO A 28 -6.55 12.69 -14.28
CA PRO A 28 -5.28 12.55 -14.99
C PRO A 28 -4.22 11.87 -14.11
N ALA A 29 -3.46 10.95 -14.70
CA ALA A 29 -2.27 10.39 -14.09
C ALA A 29 -1.05 11.29 -14.36
N ILE A 30 -0.14 11.39 -13.38
CA ILE A 30 1.12 12.08 -13.54
C ILE A 30 2.30 11.17 -13.20
N ASN A 31 3.50 11.55 -13.63
CA ASN A 31 4.71 10.82 -13.27
C ASN A 31 5.17 11.23 -11.86
N LEU A 32 5.13 10.29 -10.92
CA LEU A 32 5.51 10.50 -9.52
C LEU A 32 6.97 10.20 -9.21
N ALA A 33 7.81 9.78 -10.16
CA ALA A 33 9.19 9.36 -9.91
C ALA A 33 10.02 10.42 -9.15
N LYS A 34 9.88 11.70 -9.54
CA LYS A 34 10.52 12.84 -8.86
C LYS A 34 10.14 12.93 -7.38
N TYR A 35 8.87 12.74 -7.07
CA TYR A 35 8.34 12.90 -5.72
C TYR A 35 8.61 11.67 -4.85
N LYS A 36 8.55 10.47 -5.44
CA LYS A 36 8.93 9.21 -4.77
C LYS A 36 10.40 9.21 -4.34
N ALA A 37 11.30 9.75 -5.16
CA ALA A 37 12.71 9.89 -4.81
C ALA A 37 12.95 10.85 -3.62
N ALA A 38 12.00 11.73 -3.31
CA ALA A 38 12.04 12.68 -2.21
C ALA A 38 10.96 12.35 -1.13
N ALA A 39 10.51 11.10 -1.06
CA ALA A 39 9.47 10.65 -0.13
C ALA A 39 9.78 11.03 1.32
N GLY A 40 8.73 11.33 2.09
CA GLY A 40 8.83 11.86 3.44
C GLY A 40 8.99 13.39 3.54
N LYS A 41 9.17 14.09 2.41
CA LYS A 41 9.35 15.56 2.38
C LYS A 41 8.13 16.32 1.83
N GLN A 42 7.05 15.64 1.45
CA GLN A 42 5.83 16.21 0.84
C GLN A 42 6.13 17.19 -0.32
N THR A 43 7.18 16.90 -1.09
CA THR A 43 7.72 17.81 -2.12
C THR A 43 6.73 18.09 -3.25
N ILE A 44 5.70 17.24 -3.43
CA ILE A 44 4.64 17.47 -4.40
C ILE A 44 3.87 18.77 -4.13
N LEU A 45 3.74 19.18 -2.87
CA LEU A 45 3.07 20.41 -2.48
C LEU A 45 3.89 21.69 -2.76
N LEU A 46 5.14 21.53 -3.23
CA LEU A 46 5.94 22.66 -3.75
C LEU A 46 5.54 22.98 -5.21
N ASP A 47 5.05 21.99 -5.95
CA ASP A 47 4.69 22.14 -7.37
C ASP A 47 3.18 22.32 -7.58
N TYR A 48 2.35 21.73 -6.69
CA TYR A 48 0.89 21.70 -6.78
C TYR A 48 0.25 22.07 -5.46
N SER A 49 -0.89 22.74 -5.52
CA SER A 49 -1.76 22.92 -4.36
C SER A 49 -2.45 21.60 -3.97
N ARG A 50 -2.98 21.52 -2.75
CA ARG A 50 -3.76 20.36 -2.31
C ARG A 50 -5.00 20.12 -3.18
N ALA A 51 -5.64 21.20 -3.67
CA ALA A 51 -6.80 21.10 -4.54
C ALA A 51 -6.41 20.46 -5.88
N GLU A 52 -5.30 20.86 -6.49
CA GLU A 52 -4.79 20.26 -7.72
C GLU A 52 -4.39 18.79 -7.54
N VAL A 53 -3.73 18.45 -6.45
CA VAL A 53 -3.37 17.04 -6.13
C VAL A 53 -4.61 16.17 -6.02
N ASN A 54 -5.72 16.68 -5.45
CA ASN A 54 -6.97 15.94 -5.32
C ASN A 54 -7.66 15.68 -6.68
N GLU A 55 -7.34 16.46 -7.71
CA GLU A 55 -7.85 16.25 -9.07
C GLU A 55 -6.95 15.36 -9.95
N MET A 56 -5.98 14.68 -9.35
CA MET A 56 -5.04 13.77 -10.04
C MET A 56 -5.10 12.37 -9.47
N GLN A 57 -4.63 11.37 -10.23
CA GLN A 57 -4.45 10.00 -9.74
C GLN A 57 -3.20 9.92 -8.84
N ILE A 58 -3.27 10.55 -7.67
CA ILE A 58 -2.17 10.60 -6.69
C ILE A 58 -2.71 10.16 -5.34
N LEU A 59 -1.98 9.29 -4.67
CA LEU A 59 -2.31 8.76 -3.37
C LEU A 59 -1.15 8.97 -2.40
N LYS A 60 -1.46 9.36 -1.18
CA LYS A 60 -0.49 9.34 -0.08
C LYS A 60 -0.18 7.91 0.35
N GLN A 61 -1.24 7.11 0.42
CA GLN A 61 -1.26 5.66 0.64
C GLN A 61 -2.47 5.10 -0.11
N ALA A 62 -2.37 3.88 -0.65
CA ALA A 62 -3.44 3.30 -1.46
C ALA A 62 -4.45 2.54 -0.59
N ASP A 63 -5.68 3.07 -0.50
CA ASP A 63 -6.76 2.45 0.29
C ASP A 63 -7.20 1.11 -0.29
N VAL A 64 -7.20 0.95 -1.61
CA VAL A 64 -7.52 -0.33 -2.26
C VAL A 64 -6.47 -1.40 -1.94
N VAL A 65 -5.17 -1.05 -1.87
CA VAL A 65 -4.13 -2.00 -1.45
C VAL A 65 -4.30 -2.37 0.03
N MET A 66 -4.69 -1.42 0.88
CA MET A 66 -5.07 -1.68 2.27
C MET A 66 -6.27 -2.62 2.35
N LEU A 67 -7.28 -2.42 1.50
CA LEU A 67 -8.47 -3.29 1.44
C LEU A 67 -8.10 -4.73 1.03
N ASN A 68 -7.20 -4.90 0.05
CA ASN A 68 -6.69 -6.23 -0.33
C ASN A 68 -5.93 -6.91 0.83
N TYR A 69 -5.26 -6.13 1.67
CA TYR A 69 -4.61 -6.64 2.89
C TYR A 69 -5.63 -7.08 3.94
N MET A 70 -6.65 -6.25 4.21
CA MET A 70 -7.61 -6.45 5.30
C MET A 70 -8.67 -7.51 4.98
N LEU A 71 -9.10 -7.60 3.72
CA LEU A 71 -10.18 -8.48 3.25
C LEU A 71 -9.71 -9.37 2.09
N PRO A 72 -8.64 -10.18 2.28
CA PRO A 72 -8.03 -10.94 1.19
C PRO A 72 -8.99 -11.94 0.54
N GLU A 73 -10.00 -12.43 1.26
CA GLU A 73 -10.99 -13.38 0.74
C GLU A 73 -11.97 -12.75 -0.25
N GLN A 74 -12.08 -11.43 -0.28
CA GLN A 74 -12.97 -10.71 -1.21
C GLN A 74 -12.35 -10.53 -2.60
N PHE A 75 -11.07 -10.86 -2.77
CA PHE A 75 -10.31 -10.60 -3.98
C PHE A 75 -9.65 -11.88 -4.51
N SER A 76 -9.69 -12.06 -5.83
CA SER A 76 -8.86 -13.07 -6.47
C SER A 76 -7.38 -12.64 -6.43
N ALA A 77 -6.46 -13.61 -6.54
CA ALA A 77 -5.02 -13.32 -6.65
C ALA A 77 -4.72 -12.40 -7.85
N ALA A 78 -5.44 -12.57 -8.96
CA ALA A 78 -5.31 -11.74 -10.15
C ALA A 78 -5.75 -10.29 -9.88
N SER A 79 -6.86 -10.09 -9.17
CA SER A 79 -7.33 -8.74 -8.81
C SER A 79 -6.40 -8.07 -7.79
N CYS A 80 -5.89 -8.80 -6.80
CA CYS A 80 -4.89 -8.26 -5.86
C CYS A 80 -3.64 -7.76 -6.60
N LEU A 81 -3.14 -8.56 -7.55
CA LEU A 81 -1.99 -8.19 -8.38
C LEU A 81 -2.30 -6.96 -9.26
N ALA A 82 -3.45 -6.95 -9.94
CA ALA A 82 -3.88 -5.82 -10.76
C ALA A 82 -4.00 -4.53 -9.95
N ASN A 83 -4.62 -4.59 -8.76
CA ASN A 83 -4.72 -3.47 -7.85
C ASN A 83 -3.33 -2.96 -7.42
N LEU A 84 -2.43 -3.85 -6.99
CA LEU A 84 -1.09 -3.45 -6.60
C LEU A 84 -0.33 -2.78 -7.76
N GLN A 85 -0.37 -3.37 -8.94
CA GLN A 85 0.30 -2.82 -10.13
C GLN A 85 -0.30 -1.49 -10.59
N PHE A 86 -1.59 -1.29 -10.42
CA PHE A 86 -2.27 -0.05 -10.76
C PHE A 86 -1.98 1.06 -9.75
N TYR A 87 -2.09 0.77 -8.45
CA TYR A 87 -2.01 1.78 -7.40
C TYR A 87 -0.59 2.11 -6.98
N GLU A 88 0.36 1.16 -7.06
CA GLU A 88 1.75 1.40 -6.66
C GLU A 88 2.42 2.58 -7.40
N PRO A 89 2.35 2.69 -8.73
CA PRO A 89 2.92 3.83 -9.43
C PRO A 89 2.28 5.18 -9.05
N ARG A 90 1.04 5.14 -8.56
CA ARG A 90 0.22 6.30 -8.19
C ARG A 90 0.33 6.68 -6.71
N THR A 91 1.02 5.87 -5.90
CA THR A 91 1.21 6.09 -4.47
C THR A 91 2.54 6.76 -4.20
N ILE A 92 2.53 7.92 -3.54
CA ILE A 92 3.74 8.71 -3.25
C ILE A 92 4.52 8.18 -2.03
N HIS A 93 3.87 7.38 -1.18
CA HIS A 93 4.42 6.82 0.06
C HIS A 93 4.90 7.86 1.10
N ASP A 94 4.22 8.99 1.18
CA ASP A 94 4.47 10.00 2.23
C ASP A 94 3.97 9.55 3.63
N SER A 95 3.32 8.39 3.71
CA SER A 95 2.92 7.77 4.96
C SER A 95 3.90 6.66 5.34
N SER A 96 4.40 6.70 6.57
CA SER A 96 5.27 5.64 7.13
C SER A 96 4.63 4.24 7.15
N LEU A 97 3.30 4.15 7.08
CA LEU A 97 2.54 2.89 7.07
C LEU A 97 2.40 2.27 5.67
N SER A 98 2.49 3.09 4.62
CA SER A 98 2.11 2.70 3.26
C SER A 98 2.98 1.55 2.73
N LYS A 99 4.31 1.64 2.85
CA LYS A 99 5.27 0.65 2.32
C LYS A 99 5.09 -0.73 2.94
N ALA A 100 4.83 -0.81 4.25
CA ALA A 100 4.65 -2.09 4.92
C ALA A 100 3.44 -2.86 4.39
N ILE A 101 2.31 -2.18 4.17
CA ILE A 101 1.10 -2.80 3.60
C ILE A 101 1.32 -3.23 2.15
N HIS A 102 1.92 -2.36 1.34
CA HIS A 102 2.28 -2.71 -0.04
C HIS A 102 3.23 -3.91 -0.08
N GLY A 103 4.18 -3.99 0.86
CA GLY A 103 5.10 -5.13 1.01
C GLY A 103 4.38 -6.44 1.31
N ILE A 104 3.40 -6.45 2.23
CA ILE A 104 2.61 -7.64 2.55
C ILE A 104 1.81 -8.11 1.34
N VAL A 105 1.12 -7.19 0.65
CA VAL A 105 0.34 -7.52 -0.54
C VAL A 105 1.25 -8.02 -1.67
N ALA A 106 2.41 -7.39 -1.87
CA ALA A 106 3.41 -7.83 -2.84
C ALA A 106 3.91 -9.26 -2.56
N ALA A 107 4.20 -9.61 -1.29
CA ALA A 107 4.56 -10.98 -0.90
C ALA A 107 3.46 -11.98 -1.27
N ARG A 108 2.22 -11.68 -0.93
CA ARG A 108 1.05 -12.51 -1.26
C ARG A 108 0.84 -12.67 -2.77
N CYS A 109 1.25 -11.67 -3.56
CA CYS A 109 1.23 -11.72 -5.04
C CYS A 109 2.46 -12.39 -5.64
N GLY A 110 3.42 -12.88 -4.84
CA GLY A 110 4.66 -13.50 -5.32
C GLY A 110 5.73 -12.52 -5.81
N LEU A 111 5.56 -11.22 -5.59
CA LEU A 111 6.52 -10.17 -5.97
C LEU A 111 7.57 -9.97 -4.87
N LEU A 112 8.36 -11.02 -4.58
CA LEU A 112 9.21 -11.11 -3.39
C LEU A 112 10.31 -10.04 -3.35
N THR A 113 10.93 -9.73 -4.48
CA THR A 113 11.96 -8.68 -4.56
C THR A 113 11.38 -7.32 -4.18
N GLN A 114 10.21 -6.97 -4.73
CA GLN A 114 9.52 -5.72 -4.42
C GLN A 114 9.03 -5.69 -2.97
N SER A 115 8.49 -6.81 -2.48
CA SER A 115 8.06 -6.96 -1.09
C SER A 115 9.22 -6.72 -0.12
N TYR A 116 10.38 -7.35 -0.37
CA TYR A 116 11.56 -7.17 0.47
C TYR A 116 12.08 -5.73 0.43
N GLN A 117 12.07 -5.09 -0.73
CA GLN A 117 12.43 -3.68 -0.87
C GLN A 117 11.53 -2.79 -0.01
N PHE A 118 10.22 -2.94 -0.09
CA PHE A 118 9.27 -2.19 0.74
C PHE A 118 9.46 -2.42 2.23
N TRP A 119 9.66 -3.68 2.61
CA TRP A 119 9.91 -4.03 4.01
C TRP A 119 11.19 -3.38 4.53
N ARG A 120 12.27 -3.44 3.76
CA ARG A 120 13.55 -2.81 4.09
C ARG A 120 13.43 -1.29 4.19
N GLU A 121 12.82 -0.63 3.20
CA GLU A 121 12.60 0.82 3.21
C GLU A 121 11.69 1.24 4.37
N GLY A 122 10.76 0.40 4.79
CA GLY A 122 9.93 0.61 5.98
C GLY A 122 10.75 0.55 7.26
N THR A 123 11.71 -0.40 7.38
CA THR A 123 12.60 -0.49 8.55
C THR A 123 13.56 0.69 8.63
N GLU A 124 14.01 1.20 7.49
CA GLU A 124 14.96 2.31 7.43
C GLU A 124 14.37 3.65 7.90
N ILE A 125 13.03 3.78 7.99
CA ILE A 125 12.37 5.00 8.46
C ILE A 125 12.88 5.43 9.85
N ASP A 126 12.93 4.49 10.80
CA ASP A 126 13.35 4.77 12.18
C ASP A 126 14.70 4.12 12.54
N LEU A 127 15.12 3.06 11.83
CA LEU A 127 16.31 2.27 12.15
C LEU A 127 17.44 2.41 11.12
N GLY A 128 17.22 3.16 10.04
CA GLY A 128 18.22 3.39 9.00
C GLY A 128 19.36 4.31 9.45
N ALA A 129 20.41 4.37 8.61
CA ALA A 129 21.55 5.26 8.84
C ALA A 129 21.17 6.77 8.74
N ASP A 130 20.11 7.08 8.00
CA ASP A 130 19.52 8.41 7.87
C ASP A 130 18.03 8.31 8.22
N PRO A 131 17.68 8.19 9.50
CA PRO A 131 16.30 7.98 9.90
C PRO A 131 15.45 9.21 9.54
N HIS A 132 14.27 8.92 9.00
CA HIS A 132 13.27 9.94 8.70
C HIS A 132 12.34 10.20 9.90
N SER A 133 12.78 9.84 11.10
CA SER A 133 12.09 10.17 12.34
C SER A 133 11.98 11.69 12.50
N CYS A 134 10.83 12.16 12.94
CA CYS A 134 10.63 13.56 13.29
C CYS A 134 10.92 13.79 14.79
N ASP A 135 10.95 15.05 15.20
CA ASP A 135 11.13 15.43 16.61
C ASP A 135 10.05 14.86 17.54
N ASP A 136 8.93 14.36 16.98
CA ASP A 136 7.84 13.70 17.71
C ASP A 136 8.18 12.26 18.18
N GLY A 137 9.30 11.71 17.76
CA GLY A 137 9.78 10.39 18.14
C GLY A 137 9.61 9.31 17.06
N ILE A 138 9.67 8.03 17.47
CA ILE A 138 9.57 6.89 16.56
C ILE A 138 8.15 6.70 16.02
N HIS A 139 8.05 6.17 14.81
CA HIS A 139 6.78 5.80 14.16
C HIS A 139 6.30 4.42 14.67
N ALA A 140 5.74 4.37 15.89
CA ALA A 140 5.38 3.10 16.55
C ALA A 140 4.49 2.19 15.68
N ALA A 141 3.51 2.78 14.96
CA ALA A 141 2.65 2.01 14.06
C ALA A 141 3.40 1.47 12.83
N ALA A 142 4.37 2.21 12.29
CA ALA A 142 5.23 1.74 11.21
C ALA A 142 6.12 0.58 11.68
N THR A 143 6.70 0.68 12.89
CA THR A 143 7.48 -0.39 13.51
C THR A 143 6.64 -1.67 13.69
N GLY A 144 5.39 -1.54 14.16
CA GLY A 144 4.44 -2.66 14.21
C GLY A 144 4.13 -3.25 12.84
N ALA A 145 3.99 -2.42 11.82
CA ALA A 145 3.72 -2.86 10.45
C ALA A 145 4.92 -3.61 9.81
N ILE A 146 6.15 -3.30 10.21
CA ILE A 146 7.35 -4.06 9.82
C ILE A 146 7.28 -5.49 10.37
N TRP A 147 6.90 -5.65 11.64
CA TRP A 147 6.69 -6.96 12.23
C TRP A 147 5.59 -7.73 11.51
N LEU A 148 4.47 -7.08 11.18
CA LEU A 148 3.41 -7.68 10.36
C LEU A 148 3.92 -8.09 8.97
N GLY A 149 4.81 -7.32 8.36
CA GLY A 149 5.46 -7.66 7.10
C GLY A 149 6.24 -8.97 7.16
N ALA A 150 7.01 -9.18 8.24
CA ALA A 150 7.72 -10.43 8.47
C ALA A 150 6.75 -11.61 8.69
N ILE A 151 5.74 -11.44 9.55
CA ILE A 151 4.85 -12.54 9.95
C ILE A 151 3.77 -12.81 8.90
N GLN A 152 3.05 -11.80 8.45
CA GLN A 152 1.91 -11.99 7.51
C GLN A 152 2.32 -11.90 6.04
N GLY A 153 3.41 -11.18 5.75
CA GLY A 153 3.99 -11.12 4.42
C GLY A 153 4.86 -12.35 4.15
N PHE A 154 6.04 -12.42 4.74
CA PHE A 154 7.03 -13.46 4.41
C PHE A 154 6.74 -14.83 5.02
N ALA A 155 6.42 -14.91 6.31
CA ALA A 155 6.03 -16.18 6.92
C ALA A 155 4.61 -16.61 6.50
N GLY A 156 3.81 -15.70 5.96
CA GLY A 156 2.47 -15.99 5.44
C GLY A 156 1.49 -16.49 6.47
N VAL A 157 1.67 -16.07 7.74
CA VAL A 157 0.80 -16.47 8.85
C VAL A 157 -0.54 -15.76 8.74
N SER A 158 -1.63 -16.53 8.76
CA SER A 158 -2.99 -15.99 8.86
C SER A 158 -3.88 -16.92 9.69
N VAL A 159 -4.94 -16.36 10.24
CA VAL A 159 -5.98 -17.14 10.95
C VAL A 159 -7.29 -16.94 10.19
N ARG A 160 -7.90 -18.04 9.74
CA ARG A 160 -9.16 -18.06 9.00
C ARG A 160 -10.06 -19.14 9.57
N ASP A 161 -11.32 -18.82 9.83
CA ASP A 161 -12.29 -19.75 10.39
C ASP A 161 -11.83 -20.49 11.67
N GLY A 162 -10.96 -19.80 12.47
CA GLY A 162 -10.37 -20.36 13.68
C GLY A 162 -9.17 -21.29 13.45
N GLU A 163 -8.71 -21.45 12.21
CA GLU A 163 -7.57 -22.29 11.85
C GLU A 163 -6.32 -21.43 11.51
N LEU A 164 -5.16 -21.93 11.87
CA LEU A 164 -3.87 -21.33 11.52
C LEU A 164 -3.45 -21.80 10.12
N HIS A 165 -3.23 -20.82 9.25
CA HIS A 165 -2.71 -21.05 7.90
C HIS A 165 -1.29 -20.51 7.79
N LEU A 166 -0.41 -21.27 7.11
CA LEU A 166 0.97 -20.90 6.81
C LEU A 166 1.16 -20.98 5.30
N ASN A 167 1.51 -19.86 4.70
CA ASN A 167 1.84 -19.75 3.28
C ASN A 167 3.12 -18.92 3.09
N PRO A 168 4.30 -19.49 3.43
CA PRO A 168 5.55 -18.74 3.42
C PRO A 168 5.93 -18.29 2.00
N ALA A 169 6.38 -17.04 1.90
CA ALA A 169 6.87 -16.40 0.71
C ALA A 169 8.19 -15.67 1.05
N LEU A 170 9.24 -16.47 1.30
CA LEU A 170 10.52 -15.95 1.81
C LEU A 170 11.33 -15.27 0.70
N PRO A 171 11.91 -14.10 0.95
CA PRO A 171 12.83 -13.47 0.02
C PRO A 171 14.16 -14.24 -0.03
N GLU A 172 14.88 -14.15 -1.14
CA GLU A 172 16.16 -14.84 -1.34
C GLU A 172 17.24 -14.45 -0.31
N GLN A 173 17.07 -13.28 0.34
CA GLN A 173 18.00 -12.74 1.34
C GLN A 173 17.86 -13.38 2.73
N TRP A 174 16.88 -14.25 2.94
CA TRP A 174 16.57 -14.89 4.22
C TRP A 174 16.87 -16.38 4.20
#